data_05b2c6728dbcf35cfddc60f3b012ceba
#
_entry.id   05b2c6728dbcf35cfddc60f3b012ceba
#
_cell.length_a   1.000
_cell.length_b   1.000
_cell.length_c   1.000
_cell.angle_alpha   90.00
_cell.angle_beta   90.00
_cell.angle_gamma   90.00
#
_symmetry.space_group_name_H-M   'P 1'
#
loop_
_entity.id
_entity.type
_entity.pdbx_description
1 polymer ?
#
loop_
_entity_poly.entity_id
_entity_poly.type
_entity_poly.pdbx_seq_one_letter_code
_entity_poly.pdbx_strand_id
1 'polypeptide(L)'
;MFLKTKKQISRSKITALIEEAKNAELCRDLEESRRIFSSFWQDIEADPDVSDFEPAAQAELLRLCGFFLSWLGRSQNKPNYQLRGKDLLTKAIDSFEELEHLDKTAEARVMLALCYWHEGEIEECETILQFTEEQFKENSFHPVNLQIRLNRLGTLHWKKDCQKAIWIIEELKTPMELCQDWRLKTMYYNQAGIFYCLLGEYDRAAFNHNEAIRFARRIKSSRFVATNRNNLAFLYMQMSDFKAAHSNIEEAISLFENLNDTGWIAHALDTKALILTKENRLTEALETIEDAISYFRKGDDYSGLVDAFWTKIQILLRLDITSEALILFSELSSIASVRIGEFAVKKYADLFADLLYVRKNLSLSDEVKNYKKCIVSQSLRRNNTSVTEAAAELGVSHQSLSDILHNQFPELREEFGLNNRMRRNSKTVSKKTKTAKKTKTKKTTEQKGRKITPVDLSRSEITFENFDLSDDDEVFTFIVPSHKLEQFGVAGDAIICVVKQDFQPGQPFVICERENTEYDCGVAAVDDLTGYFYLICEDGEPKPFSSDEFFSIGRIAGFCLLDSISDREIKFKGLNL
;
A
#
# COMPACT_ATOMS: atom_id res chain seq x y z
N MET A 1 -42.25 -15.62 -25.31
CA MET A 1 -41.10 -16.15 -26.05
C MET A 1 -40.72 -15.15 -27.15
N PHE A 2 -39.98 -14.10 -26.81
CA PHE A 2 -39.44 -13.13 -27.77
C PHE A 2 -37.94 -13.37 -27.85
N LEU A 3 -37.50 -14.12 -28.84
CA LEU A 3 -36.13 -14.16 -29.29
C LEU A 3 -35.77 -12.77 -29.84
N LYS A 4 -35.09 -11.94 -29.03
CA LYS A 4 -34.39 -10.78 -29.55
C LYS A 4 -33.30 -11.32 -30.49
N THR A 5 -33.52 -11.21 -31.80
CA THR A 5 -32.47 -11.40 -32.80
C THR A 5 -31.33 -10.44 -32.48
N LYS A 6 -30.23 -10.97 -31.92
CA LYS A 6 -28.97 -10.21 -31.77
C LYS A 6 -28.57 -9.70 -33.15
N LYS A 7 -28.59 -8.39 -33.35
CA LYS A 7 -28.08 -7.77 -34.59
C LYS A 7 -26.61 -8.01 -34.68
N GLN A 8 -26.19 -8.89 -35.58
CA GLN A 8 -24.78 -9.11 -35.89
C GLN A 8 -24.16 -7.76 -36.37
N ILE A 9 -23.27 -7.20 -35.57
CA ILE A 9 -22.56 -5.94 -35.90
C ILE A 9 -21.62 -6.26 -37.07
N SER A 10 -21.70 -5.49 -38.16
CA SER A 10 -20.82 -5.73 -39.33
C SER A 10 -19.35 -5.47 -38.97
N ARG A 11 -18.41 -6.24 -39.55
CA ARG A 11 -16.97 -6.14 -39.32
C ARG A 11 -16.45 -4.70 -39.47
N SER A 12 -16.94 -3.95 -40.47
CA SER A 12 -16.56 -2.54 -40.67
C SER A 12 -16.98 -1.61 -39.54
N LYS A 13 -18.14 -1.90 -38.89
CA LYS A 13 -18.59 -1.13 -37.74
C LYS A 13 -17.77 -1.43 -36.48
N ILE A 14 -17.30 -2.67 -36.33
CA ILE A 14 -16.45 -3.07 -35.22
C ILE A 14 -15.08 -2.39 -35.32
N THR A 15 -14.48 -2.41 -36.51
CA THR A 15 -13.20 -1.71 -36.75
C THR A 15 -13.32 -0.22 -36.47
N ALA A 16 -14.41 0.42 -36.93
CA ALA A 16 -14.66 1.84 -36.64
C ALA A 16 -14.82 2.11 -35.14
N LEU A 17 -15.57 1.28 -34.42
CA LEU A 17 -15.75 1.38 -32.96
C LEU A 17 -14.40 1.29 -32.20
N ILE A 18 -13.54 0.33 -32.58
CA ILE A 18 -12.21 0.15 -31.98
C ILE A 18 -11.33 1.37 -32.27
N GLU A 19 -11.35 1.91 -33.48
CA GLU A 19 -10.57 3.10 -33.82
C GLU A 19 -11.07 4.36 -33.07
N GLU A 20 -12.38 4.55 -32.96
CA GLU A 20 -12.96 5.63 -32.13
C GLU A 20 -12.55 5.48 -30.67
N ALA A 21 -12.61 4.26 -30.09
CA ALA A 21 -12.19 3.99 -28.71
C ALA A 21 -10.70 4.26 -28.49
N LYS A 22 -9.82 3.87 -29.44
CA LYS A 22 -8.39 4.19 -29.38
C LYS A 22 -8.14 5.70 -29.42
N ASN A 23 -8.87 6.43 -30.25
CA ASN A 23 -8.74 7.89 -30.31
C ASN A 23 -9.16 8.55 -29.00
N ALA A 24 -10.26 8.10 -28.38
CA ALA A 24 -10.69 8.57 -27.06
C ALA A 24 -9.66 8.21 -25.96
N GLU A 25 -9.09 7.01 -26.02
CA GLU A 25 -7.98 6.58 -25.14
C GLU A 25 -6.76 7.49 -25.29
N LEU A 26 -6.35 7.81 -26.52
CA LEU A 26 -5.21 8.70 -26.81
C LEU A 26 -5.42 10.10 -26.23
N CYS A 27 -6.62 10.64 -26.37
CA CYS A 27 -6.99 11.96 -25.84
C CYS A 27 -7.23 11.96 -24.33
N ARG A 28 -7.32 10.78 -23.71
CA ARG A 28 -7.76 10.61 -22.32
C ARG A 28 -9.14 11.23 -22.08
N ASP A 29 -10.07 11.01 -23.01
CA ASP A 29 -11.44 11.48 -22.94
C ASP A 29 -12.35 10.38 -22.34
N LEU A 30 -12.65 10.53 -21.04
CA LEU A 30 -13.46 9.57 -20.30
C LEU A 30 -14.93 9.56 -20.77
N GLU A 31 -15.48 10.72 -21.08
CA GLU A 31 -16.90 10.81 -21.49
C GLU A 31 -17.09 10.19 -22.86
N GLU A 32 -16.20 10.48 -23.80
CA GLU A 32 -16.24 9.88 -25.13
C GLU A 32 -15.98 8.37 -25.07
N SER A 33 -14.99 7.92 -24.29
CA SER A 33 -14.76 6.49 -24.07
C SER A 33 -16.01 5.81 -23.53
N ARG A 34 -16.68 6.38 -22.54
CA ARG A 34 -17.90 5.84 -21.95
C ARG A 34 -19.06 5.81 -22.96
N ARG A 35 -19.20 6.85 -23.77
CA ARG A 35 -20.20 6.92 -24.83
C ARG A 35 -20.01 5.79 -25.85
N ILE A 36 -18.78 5.56 -26.28
CA ILE A 36 -18.42 4.51 -27.25
C ILE A 36 -18.75 3.13 -26.64
N PHE A 37 -18.29 2.88 -25.42
CA PHE A 37 -18.47 1.58 -24.76
C PHE A 37 -19.93 1.28 -24.42
N SER A 38 -20.80 2.28 -24.23
CA SER A 38 -22.21 2.08 -23.92
C SER A 38 -22.97 1.22 -24.92
N SER A 39 -22.45 1.09 -26.15
CA SER A 39 -23.06 0.27 -27.20
C SER A 39 -23.02 -1.24 -26.94
N PHE A 40 -22.04 -1.73 -26.17
CA PHE A 40 -21.89 -3.15 -25.79
C PHE A 40 -21.68 -3.35 -24.28
N TRP A 41 -21.43 -2.29 -23.53
CA TRP A 41 -21.18 -2.31 -22.10
C TRP A 41 -22.06 -1.27 -21.38
N GLN A 42 -23.31 -1.62 -21.14
CA GLN A 42 -24.30 -0.69 -20.56
C GLN A 42 -24.08 -0.48 -19.06
N ASP A 43 -23.87 -1.59 -18.33
CA ASP A 43 -23.61 -1.58 -16.89
C ASP A 43 -22.12 -1.71 -16.64
N ILE A 44 -21.51 -0.63 -16.17
CA ILE A 44 -20.07 -0.59 -15.90
C ILE A 44 -19.66 -1.45 -14.70
N GLU A 45 -20.58 -1.80 -13.82
CA GLU A 45 -20.34 -2.68 -12.67
C GLU A 45 -20.33 -4.17 -13.06
N ALA A 46 -20.79 -4.50 -14.27
CA ALA A 46 -20.67 -5.83 -14.86
C ALA A 46 -19.49 -5.90 -15.84
N ASP A 47 -19.05 -7.10 -16.20
CA ASP A 47 -18.08 -7.29 -17.28
C ASP A 47 -18.68 -6.91 -18.65
N PRO A 48 -17.85 -6.36 -19.58
CA PRO A 48 -18.32 -6.05 -20.94
C PRO A 48 -18.72 -7.33 -21.71
N ASP A 49 -19.88 -7.34 -22.33
CA ASP A 49 -20.29 -8.45 -23.20
C ASP A 49 -19.65 -8.29 -24.60
N VAL A 50 -18.54 -8.96 -24.80
CA VAL A 50 -17.80 -8.97 -26.07
C VAL A 50 -17.99 -10.27 -26.87
N SER A 51 -18.88 -11.16 -26.44
CA SER A 51 -19.07 -12.51 -26.99
C SER A 51 -19.50 -12.53 -28.47
N ASP A 52 -20.12 -11.46 -28.96
CA ASP A 52 -20.59 -11.35 -30.35
C ASP A 52 -19.50 -10.92 -31.35
N PHE A 53 -18.27 -10.62 -30.87
CA PHE A 53 -17.17 -10.15 -31.72
C PHE A 53 -16.20 -11.28 -32.08
N GLU A 54 -15.38 -11.10 -33.13
CA GLU A 54 -14.29 -12.02 -33.45
C GLU A 54 -13.20 -11.99 -32.37
N PRO A 55 -12.43 -13.07 -32.13
CA PRO A 55 -11.49 -13.18 -31.01
C PRO A 55 -10.50 -12.02 -30.90
N ALA A 56 -9.91 -11.56 -32.00
CA ALA A 56 -8.98 -10.42 -31.96
C ALA A 56 -9.68 -9.10 -31.59
N ALA A 57 -10.93 -8.92 -31.98
CA ALA A 57 -11.71 -7.75 -31.60
C ALA A 57 -12.17 -7.84 -30.14
N GLN A 58 -12.54 -9.05 -29.66
CA GLN A 58 -12.84 -9.27 -28.23
C GLN A 58 -11.65 -8.87 -27.35
N ALA A 59 -10.46 -9.38 -27.67
CA ALA A 59 -9.23 -9.06 -26.93
C ALA A 59 -8.94 -7.55 -26.91
N GLU A 60 -9.08 -6.86 -28.06
CA GLU A 60 -8.83 -5.43 -28.13
C GLU A 60 -9.87 -4.61 -27.36
N LEU A 61 -11.14 -5.01 -27.38
CA LEU A 61 -12.19 -4.36 -26.58
C LEU A 61 -11.98 -4.60 -25.08
N LEU A 62 -11.60 -5.80 -24.67
CA LEU A 62 -11.24 -6.09 -23.28
C LEU A 62 -10.05 -5.24 -22.81
N ARG A 63 -9.00 -5.09 -23.64
CA ARG A 63 -7.87 -4.21 -23.36
C ARG A 63 -8.31 -2.76 -23.16
N LEU A 64 -9.12 -2.24 -24.08
CA LEU A 64 -9.61 -0.86 -24.02
C LEU A 64 -10.51 -0.63 -22.80
N CYS A 65 -11.42 -1.58 -22.49
CA CYS A 65 -12.28 -1.51 -21.32
C CYS A 65 -11.49 -1.62 -20.01
N GLY A 66 -10.50 -2.51 -19.95
CA GLY A 66 -9.65 -2.69 -18.77
C GLY A 66 -8.85 -1.42 -18.45
N PHE A 67 -8.23 -0.84 -19.47
CA PHE A 67 -7.52 0.42 -19.30
C PHE A 67 -8.46 1.59 -18.93
N PHE A 68 -9.65 1.64 -19.54
CA PHE A 68 -10.66 2.64 -19.20
C PHE A 68 -11.09 2.53 -17.73
N LEU A 69 -11.32 1.32 -17.20
CA LEU A 69 -11.65 1.13 -15.78
C LEU A 69 -10.54 1.60 -14.86
N SER A 70 -9.30 1.20 -15.13
CA SER A 70 -8.16 1.65 -14.35
C SER A 70 -8.08 3.18 -14.32
N TRP A 71 -8.21 3.81 -15.47
CA TRP A 71 -8.18 5.25 -15.57
C TRP A 71 -9.37 5.92 -14.87
N LEU A 72 -10.60 5.41 -15.05
CA LEU A 72 -11.80 5.93 -14.40
C LEU A 72 -11.70 5.81 -12.87
N GLY A 73 -11.19 4.67 -12.39
CA GLY A 73 -10.95 4.44 -10.96
C GLY A 73 -10.07 5.53 -10.36
N ARG A 74 -8.94 5.81 -11.00
CA ARG A 74 -8.01 6.85 -10.57
C ARG A 74 -8.59 8.26 -10.70
N SER A 75 -9.19 8.56 -11.85
CA SER A 75 -9.71 9.90 -12.15
C SER A 75 -10.86 10.31 -11.23
N GLN A 76 -11.70 9.36 -10.82
CA GLN A 76 -12.88 9.59 -9.98
C GLN A 76 -12.74 9.04 -8.55
N ASN A 77 -11.56 8.59 -8.17
CA ASN A 77 -11.28 7.98 -6.86
C ASN A 77 -12.28 6.86 -6.50
N LYS A 78 -12.51 5.91 -7.46
CA LYS A 78 -13.42 4.77 -7.27
C LYS A 78 -12.62 3.52 -6.93
N PRO A 79 -12.77 2.95 -5.72
CA PRO A 79 -12.09 1.74 -5.32
C PRO A 79 -12.52 0.54 -6.18
N ASN A 80 -11.67 -0.49 -6.24
CA ASN A 80 -11.85 -1.75 -7.00
C ASN A 80 -11.87 -1.64 -8.53
N TYR A 81 -11.84 -0.44 -9.11
CA TYR A 81 -11.80 -0.31 -10.56
C TYR A 81 -10.43 -0.68 -11.12
N GLN A 82 -9.36 -0.50 -10.34
CA GLN A 82 -8.02 -0.98 -10.71
C GLN A 82 -8.00 -2.50 -10.81
N LEU A 83 -8.50 -3.22 -9.78
CA LEU A 83 -8.57 -4.68 -9.78
C LEU A 83 -9.33 -5.21 -11.00
N ARG A 84 -10.55 -4.69 -11.24
CA ARG A 84 -11.34 -5.09 -12.40
C ARG A 84 -10.67 -4.74 -13.73
N GLY A 85 -9.98 -3.61 -13.78
CA GLY A 85 -9.16 -3.23 -14.93
C GLY A 85 -8.04 -4.24 -15.21
N LYS A 86 -7.34 -4.68 -14.16
CA LYS A 86 -6.32 -5.74 -14.24
C LYS A 86 -6.89 -7.05 -14.76
N ASP A 87 -8.06 -7.48 -14.26
CA ASP A 87 -8.73 -8.71 -14.71
C ASP A 87 -9.07 -8.68 -16.20
N LEU A 88 -9.61 -7.56 -16.70
CA LEU A 88 -9.92 -7.42 -18.13
C LEU A 88 -8.65 -7.37 -19.00
N LEU A 89 -7.59 -6.71 -18.51
CA LEU A 89 -6.31 -6.66 -19.20
C LEU A 89 -5.64 -8.03 -19.25
N THR A 90 -5.72 -8.82 -18.18
CA THR A 90 -5.21 -10.19 -18.14
C THR A 90 -5.94 -11.07 -19.16
N LYS A 91 -7.28 -11.03 -19.17
CA LYS A 91 -8.08 -11.74 -20.21
C LYS A 91 -7.69 -11.32 -21.64
N ALA A 92 -7.39 -10.04 -21.85
CA ALA A 92 -6.93 -9.55 -23.15
C ALA A 92 -5.52 -10.07 -23.51
N ILE A 93 -4.61 -10.11 -22.56
CA ILE A 93 -3.25 -10.66 -22.70
C ILE A 93 -3.32 -12.13 -23.14
N ASP A 94 -4.05 -12.95 -22.35
CA ASP A 94 -4.23 -14.38 -22.64
C ASP A 94 -4.77 -14.60 -24.07
N SER A 95 -5.80 -13.84 -24.46
CA SER A 95 -6.38 -13.92 -25.80
C SER A 95 -5.42 -13.48 -26.91
N PHE A 96 -4.60 -12.45 -26.68
CA PHE A 96 -3.59 -12.02 -27.67
C PHE A 96 -2.43 -13.00 -27.78
N GLU A 97 -2.06 -13.67 -26.69
CA GLU A 97 -1.06 -14.74 -26.69
C GLU A 97 -1.53 -15.96 -27.48
N GLU A 98 -2.77 -16.39 -27.25
CA GLU A 98 -3.39 -17.48 -28.04
C GLU A 98 -3.47 -17.15 -29.55
N LEU A 99 -3.62 -15.89 -29.88
CA LEU A 99 -3.65 -15.40 -31.26
C LEU A 99 -2.25 -15.09 -31.86
N GLU A 100 -1.19 -15.26 -31.07
CA GLU A 100 0.21 -14.95 -31.43
C GLU A 100 0.41 -13.47 -31.85
N HIS A 101 -0.38 -12.54 -31.26
CA HIS A 101 -0.33 -11.10 -31.53
C HIS A 101 0.65 -10.38 -30.58
N LEU A 102 1.95 -10.57 -30.77
CA LEU A 102 3.02 -10.08 -29.89
C LEU A 102 2.91 -8.59 -29.53
N ASP A 103 2.69 -7.71 -30.52
CA ASP A 103 2.58 -6.27 -30.31
C ASP A 103 1.39 -5.91 -29.39
N LYS A 104 0.25 -6.60 -29.59
CA LYS A 104 -0.96 -6.37 -28.81
C LYS A 104 -0.86 -6.92 -27.41
N THR A 105 -0.23 -8.07 -27.25
CA THR A 105 0.13 -8.62 -25.93
C THR A 105 0.98 -7.61 -25.16
N ALA A 106 2.00 -7.05 -25.79
CA ALA A 106 2.88 -6.06 -25.16
C ALA A 106 2.16 -4.76 -24.81
N GLU A 107 1.29 -4.23 -25.70
CA GLU A 107 0.44 -3.07 -25.38
C GLU A 107 -0.42 -3.34 -24.14
N ALA A 108 -1.06 -4.50 -24.05
CA ALA A 108 -1.90 -4.87 -22.91
C ALA A 108 -1.09 -5.04 -21.62
N ARG A 109 0.10 -5.66 -21.68
CA ARG A 109 1.02 -5.77 -20.54
C ARG A 109 1.50 -4.41 -20.03
N VAL A 110 1.79 -3.47 -20.93
CA VAL A 110 2.14 -2.09 -20.53
C VAL A 110 0.98 -1.43 -19.79
N MET A 111 -0.27 -1.64 -20.22
CA MET A 111 -1.45 -1.11 -19.51
C MET A 111 -1.64 -1.78 -18.15
N LEU A 112 -1.40 -3.09 -18.06
CA LEU A 112 -1.43 -3.82 -16.79
C LEU A 112 -0.35 -3.32 -15.83
N ALA A 113 0.87 -3.09 -16.30
CA ALA A 113 1.94 -2.51 -15.50
C ALA A 113 1.58 -1.13 -14.95
N LEU A 114 0.87 -0.30 -15.73
CA LEU A 114 0.38 1.00 -15.26
C LEU A 114 -0.71 0.87 -14.18
N CYS A 115 -1.53 -0.19 -14.18
CA CYS A 115 -2.47 -0.46 -13.10
C CYS A 115 -1.73 -0.71 -11.79
N TYR A 116 -0.71 -1.58 -11.79
CA TYR A 116 0.14 -1.83 -10.62
C TYR A 116 0.86 -0.56 -10.16
N TRP A 117 1.41 0.22 -11.10
CA TRP A 117 2.03 1.50 -10.75
C TRP A 117 1.07 2.48 -10.07
N HIS A 118 -0.20 2.51 -10.48
CA HIS A 118 -1.21 3.37 -9.87
C HIS A 118 -1.59 2.95 -8.44
N GLU A 119 -1.50 1.67 -8.13
CA GLU A 119 -1.72 1.14 -6.78
C GLU A 119 -0.49 1.29 -5.88
N GLY A 120 0.67 1.65 -6.46
CA GLY A 120 1.93 1.79 -5.74
C GLY A 120 2.81 0.53 -5.78
N GLU A 121 2.37 -0.53 -6.46
CA GLU A 121 3.09 -1.80 -6.61
C GLU A 121 4.21 -1.65 -7.68
N ILE A 122 5.27 -0.96 -7.28
CA ILE A 122 6.35 -0.51 -8.20
C ILE A 122 7.18 -1.69 -8.73
N GLU A 123 7.41 -2.72 -7.90
CA GLU A 123 8.23 -3.88 -8.29
C GLU A 123 7.49 -4.74 -9.32
N GLU A 124 6.18 -4.96 -9.16
CA GLU A 124 5.34 -5.67 -10.11
C GLU A 124 5.29 -4.93 -11.45
N CYS A 125 5.12 -3.61 -11.39
CA CYS A 125 5.18 -2.76 -12.57
C CYS A 125 6.51 -2.92 -13.32
N GLU A 126 7.64 -2.81 -12.62
CA GLU A 126 8.98 -2.92 -13.22
C GLU A 126 9.20 -4.32 -13.80
N THR A 127 8.77 -5.38 -13.11
CA THR A 127 8.90 -6.77 -13.57
C THR A 127 8.17 -7.00 -14.88
N ILE A 128 6.90 -6.55 -14.98
CA ILE A 128 6.11 -6.67 -16.21
C ILE A 128 6.76 -5.88 -17.35
N LEU A 129 7.22 -4.66 -17.08
CA LEU A 129 7.85 -3.82 -18.11
C LEU A 129 9.17 -4.41 -18.59
N GLN A 130 10.02 -4.93 -17.69
CA GLN A 130 11.29 -5.57 -18.07
C GLN A 130 11.05 -6.83 -18.89
N PHE A 131 10.15 -7.71 -18.45
CA PHE A 131 9.79 -8.92 -19.19
C PHE A 131 9.30 -8.59 -20.59
N THR A 132 8.48 -7.53 -20.72
CA THR A 132 7.94 -7.14 -22.02
C THR A 132 9.02 -6.49 -22.91
N GLU A 133 9.93 -5.68 -22.36
CA GLU A 133 11.05 -5.06 -23.09
C GLU A 133 11.98 -6.10 -23.72
N GLU A 134 12.26 -7.20 -23.01
CA GLU A 134 13.10 -8.28 -23.50
C GLU A 134 12.61 -8.86 -24.85
N GLN A 135 11.30 -8.88 -25.09
CA GLN A 135 10.70 -9.38 -26.32
C GLN A 135 10.91 -8.45 -27.53
N PHE A 136 11.31 -7.19 -27.28
CA PHE A 136 11.53 -6.16 -28.31
C PHE A 136 12.98 -5.68 -28.38
N LYS A 137 13.92 -6.40 -27.79
CA LYS A 137 15.35 -6.01 -27.73
C LYS A 137 15.95 -5.65 -29.07
N GLU A 138 15.59 -6.39 -30.12
CA GLU A 138 16.15 -6.22 -31.45
C GLU A 138 15.58 -5.02 -32.21
N ASN A 139 14.48 -4.42 -31.73
CA ASN A 139 13.82 -3.28 -32.36
C ASN A 139 13.65 -2.10 -31.41
N SER A 140 14.72 -1.35 -31.19
CA SER A 140 14.74 -0.19 -30.30
C SER A 140 13.84 0.98 -30.76
N PHE A 141 13.43 1.01 -32.00
CA PHE A 141 12.55 2.04 -32.58
C PHE A 141 11.07 1.62 -32.58
N HIS A 142 10.76 0.41 -32.16
CA HIS A 142 9.38 -0.04 -32.12
C HIS A 142 8.55 0.81 -31.16
N PRO A 143 7.36 1.33 -31.54
CA PRO A 143 6.56 2.22 -30.69
C PRO A 143 6.26 1.65 -29.30
N VAL A 144 6.00 0.33 -29.22
CA VAL A 144 5.76 -0.37 -27.94
C VAL A 144 7.02 -0.35 -27.07
N ASN A 145 8.22 -0.61 -27.65
CA ASN A 145 9.48 -0.53 -26.91
C ASN A 145 9.73 0.89 -26.37
N LEU A 146 9.51 1.90 -27.22
CA LEU A 146 9.60 3.30 -26.78
C LEU A 146 8.64 3.59 -25.61
N GLN A 147 7.41 3.10 -25.67
CA GLN A 147 6.42 3.26 -24.61
C GLN A 147 6.84 2.55 -23.32
N ILE A 148 7.35 1.31 -23.40
CA ILE A 148 7.86 0.56 -22.24
C ILE A 148 8.96 1.36 -21.55
N ARG A 149 9.98 1.81 -22.28
CA ARG A 149 11.12 2.55 -21.75
C ARG A 149 10.70 3.88 -21.11
N LEU A 150 9.73 4.58 -21.71
CA LEU A 150 9.15 5.79 -21.12
C LEU A 150 8.39 5.53 -19.81
N ASN A 151 7.67 4.41 -19.71
CA ASN A 151 6.99 4.05 -18.46
C ASN A 151 7.97 3.60 -17.38
N ARG A 152 9.07 2.93 -17.73
CA ARG A 152 10.15 2.59 -16.79
C ARG A 152 10.81 3.81 -16.15
N LEU A 153 10.81 4.97 -16.80
CA LEU A 153 11.25 6.21 -16.17
C LEU A 153 10.39 6.56 -14.93
N GLY A 154 9.10 6.20 -14.91
CA GLY A 154 8.25 6.36 -13.74
C GLY A 154 8.72 5.52 -12.54
N THR A 155 9.10 4.26 -12.75
CA THR A 155 9.64 3.40 -11.69
C THR A 155 11.01 3.89 -11.18
N LEU A 156 11.87 4.37 -12.08
CA LEU A 156 13.16 4.96 -11.73
C LEU A 156 13.03 6.27 -10.94
N HIS A 157 11.98 7.05 -11.19
CA HIS A 157 11.67 8.23 -10.38
C HIS A 157 11.41 7.85 -8.91
N TRP A 158 10.61 6.81 -8.68
CA TRP A 158 10.37 6.28 -7.34
C TRP A 158 11.64 5.76 -6.65
N LYS A 159 12.47 5.02 -7.40
CA LYS A 159 13.74 4.47 -6.92
C LYS A 159 14.84 5.55 -6.79
N LYS A 160 14.58 6.80 -7.20
CA LYS A 160 15.55 7.91 -7.26
C LYS A 160 16.82 7.59 -8.06
N ASP A 161 16.72 6.67 -9.02
CA ASP A 161 17.84 6.32 -9.90
C ASP A 161 17.92 7.29 -11.10
N CYS A 162 18.35 8.52 -10.78
CA CYS A 162 18.47 9.59 -11.78
C CYS A 162 19.53 9.27 -12.85
N GLN A 163 20.60 8.53 -12.49
CA GLN A 163 21.66 8.20 -13.47
C GLN A 163 21.14 7.30 -14.56
N LYS A 164 20.46 6.21 -14.19
CA LYS A 164 19.84 5.29 -15.15
C LYS A 164 18.74 5.98 -15.97
N ALA A 165 17.95 6.84 -15.33
CA ALA A 165 16.92 7.59 -16.03
C ALA A 165 17.47 8.53 -17.10
N ILE A 166 18.51 9.31 -16.79
CA ILE A 166 19.14 10.20 -17.77
C ILE A 166 19.77 9.40 -18.91
N TRP A 167 20.41 8.28 -18.61
CA TRP A 167 20.93 7.40 -19.65
C TRP A 167 19.82 6.95 -20.63
N ILE A 168 18.66 6.51 -20.11
CA ILE A 168 17.50 6.14 -20.95
C ILE A 168 16.97 7.34 -21.75
N ILE A 169 16.87 8.53 -21.14
CA ILE A 169 16.41 9.75 -21.80
C ILE A 169 17.31 10.11 -22.97
N GLU A 170 18.64 10.07 -22.79
CA GLU A 170 19.60 10.38 -23.86
C GLU A 170 19.55 9.32 -24.98
N GLU A 171 19.42 8.04 -24.66
CA GLU A 171 19.23 6.99 -25.68
C GLU A 171 17.92 7.16 -26.47
N LEU A 172 16.84 7.59 -25.81
CA LEU A 172 15.55 7.81 -26.47
C LEU A 172 15.51 9.07 -27.35
N LYS A 173 16.49 9.96 -27.25
CA LYS A 173 16.50 11.25 -27.96
C LYS A 173 16.33 11.08 -29.47
N THR A 174 17.22 10.32 -30.13
CA THR A 174 17.16 10.08 -31.57
C THR A 174 15.88 9.34 -31.98
N PRO A 175 15.47 8.23 -31.31
CA PRO A 175 14.18 7.61 -31.57
C PRO A 175 13.00 8.58 -31.50
N MET A 176 12.99 9.48 -30.51
CA MET A 176 11.90 10.46 -30.33
C MET A 176 11.93 11.58 -31.38
N GLU A 177 13.07 11.99 -31.85
CA GLU A 177 13.18 12.95 -32.97
C GLU A 177 12.51 12.39 -34.25
N LEU A 178 12.73 11.10 -34.54
CA LEU A 178 12.18 10.40 -35.71
C LEU A 178 10.74 9.93 -35.53
N CYS A 179 10.28 9.76 -34.28
CA CYS A 179 8.95 9.28 -33.97
C CYS A 179 7.86 10.24 -34.49
N GLN A 180 6.79 9.69 -35.07
CA GLN A 180 5.63 10.48 -35.51
C GLN A 180 4.49 10.51 -34.48
N ASP A 181 4.58 9.70 -33.44
CA ASP A 181 3.58 9.66 -32.37
C ASP A 181 3.79 10.83 -31.39
N TRP A 182 2.89 11.83 -31.50
CA TRP A 182 2.93 13.02 -30.63
C TRP A 182 2.67 12.68 -29.15
N ARG A 183 1.97 11.56 -28.85
CA ARG A 183 1.74 11.09 -27.49
C ARG A 183 3.05 10.61 -26.86
N LEU A 184 3.83 9.79 -27.57
CA LEU A 184 5.15 9.34 -27.09
C LEU A 184 6.10 10.52 -26.90
N LYS A 185 6.07 11.50 -27.82
CA LYS A 185 6.83 12.75 -27.64
C LYS A 185 6.41 13.52 -26.40
N THR A 186 5.10 13.65 -26.14
CA THR A 186 4.60 14.29 -24.93
C THR A 186 5.13 13.59 -23.69
N MET A 187 5.07 12.25 -23.64
CA MET A 187 5.57 11.46 -22.52
C MET A 187 7.08 11.62 -22.33
N TYR A 188 7.85 11.56 -23.41
CA TYR A 188 9.30 11.73 -23.38
C TYR A 188 9.71 13.07 -22.79
N TYR A 189 9.18 14.16 -23.32
CA TYR A 189 9.50 15.51 -22.84
C TYR A 189 9.02 15.74 -21.40
N ASN A 190 7.87 15.17 -21.02
CA ASN A 190 7.40 15.22 -19.63
C ASN A 190 8.38 14.52 -18.69
N GLN A 191 8.80 13.30 -18.99
CA GLN A 191 9.74 12.54 -18.16
C GLN A 191 11.12 13.22 -18.11
N ALA A 192 11.63 13.70 -19.25
CA ALA A 192 12.88 14.45 -19.28
C ALA A 192 12.81 15.71 -18.41
N GLY A 193 11.70 16.45 -18.44
CA GLY A 193 11.47 17.61 -17.58
C GLY A 193 11.54 17.27 -16.11
N ILE A 194 10.91 16.18 -15.69
CA ILE A 194 10.93 15.70 -14.30
C ILE A 194 12.36 15.39 -13.84
N PHE A 195 13.13 14.61 -14.63
CA PHE A 195 14.48 14.23 -14.21
C PHE A 195 15.48 15.39 -14.25
N TYR A 196 15.39 16.30 -15.23
CA TYR A 196 16.22 17.51 -15.20
C TYR A 196 15.87 18.42 -14.01
N CYS A 197 14.61 18.48 -13.59
CA CYS A 197 14.22 19.20 -12.37
C CYS A 197 14.86 18.57 -11.13
N LEU A 198 14.87 17.25 -11.00
CA LEU A 198 15.50 16.53 -9.89
C LEU A 198 17.02 16.74 -9.82
N LEU A 199 17.67 16.94 -10.99
CA LEU A 199 19.10 17.24 -11.06
C LEU A 199 19.42 18.74 -10.83
N GLY A 200 18.40 19.60 -10.67
CA GLY A 200 18.60 21.04 -10.53
C GLY A 200 18.87 21.77 -11.86
N GLU A 201 18.73 21.08 -12.99
CA GLU A 201 18.90 21.65 -14.34
C GLU A 201 17.59 22.33 -14.79
N TYR A 202 17.20 23.38 -14.08
CA TYR A 202 15.86 23.97 -14.17
C TYR A 202 15.52 24.55 -15.55
N ASP A 203 16.49 25.13 -16.27
CA ASP A 203 16.26 25.64 -17.64
C ASP A 203 15.91 24.50 -18.61
N ARG A 204 16.62 23.37 -18.51
CA ARG A 204 16.33 22.18 -19.31
C ARG A 204 14.99 21.58 -18.92
N ALA A 205 14.66 21.54 -17.64
CA ALA A 205 13.37 21.06 -17.15
C ALA A 205 12.22 21.93 -17.69
N ALA A 206 12.32 23.25 -17.61
CA ALA A 206 11.32 24.18 -18.15
C ALA A 206 11.13 24.02 -19.66
N PHE A 207 12.24 23.93 -20.43
CA PHE A 207 12.19 23.65 -21.85
C PHE A 207 11.41 22.38 -22.16
N ASN A 208 11.75 21.27 -21.47
CA ASN A 208 11.13 19.99 -21.73
C ASN A 208 9.62 19.99 -21.38
N HIS A 209 9.21 20.54 -20.24
CA HIS A 209 7.78 20.64 -19.93
C HIS A 209 7.01 21.52 -20.90
N ASN A 210 7.60 22.60 -21.42
CA ASN A 210 6.97 23.43 -22.44
C ASN A 210 6.83 22.68 -23.78
N GLU A 211 7.84 21.88 -24.20
CA GLU A 211 7.73 21.00 -25.37
C GLU A 211 6.65 19.95 -25.17
N ALA A 212 6.57 19.33 -23.97
CA ALA A 212 5.48 18.40 -23.65
C ALA A 212 4.10 19.07 -23.80
N ILE A 213 3.91 20.30 -23.30
CA ILE A 213 2.68 21.08 -23.50
C ILE A 213 2.40 21.34 -24.99
N ARG A 214 3.44 21.68 -25.77
CA ARG A 214 3.30 21.91 -27.21
C ARG A 214 2.77 20.68 -27.95
N PHE A 215 3.32 19.48 -27.63
CA PHE A 215 2.86 18.22 -28.20
C PHE A 215 1.49 17.80 -27.66
N ALA A 216 1.22 17.99 -26.36
CA ALA A 216 -0.07 17.73 -25.75
C ALA A 216 -1.22 18.52 -26.43
N ARG A 217 -0.96 19.78 -26.79
CA ARG A 217 -1.92 20.61 -27.55
C ARG A 217 -2.19 20.07 -28.95
N ARG A 218 -1.19 19.46 -29.62
CA ARG A 218 -1.39 18.83 -30.93
C ARG A 218 -2.30 17.61 -30.89
N ILE A 219 -2.21 16.81 -29.83
CA ILE A 219 -3.13 15.68 -29.61
C ILE A 219 -4.43 16.08 -28.92
N LYS A 220 -4.64 17.39 -28.68
CA LYS A 220 -5.82 17.96 -28.01
C LYS A 220 -6.07 17.38 -26.60
N SER A 221 -5.01 16.97 -25.91
CA SER A 221 -5.12 16.42 -24.57
C SER A 221 -4.94 17.50 -23.50
N SER A 222 -6.05 18.04 -23.00
CA SER A 222 -6.06 18.99 -21.88
C SER A 222 -5.44 18.38 -20.62
N ARG A 223 -5.58 17.07 -20.41
CA ARG A 223 -4.99 16.35 -19.30
C ARG A 223 -3.44 16.44 -19.31
N PHE A 224 -2.78 16.12 -20.44
CA PHE A 224 -1.32 16.25 -20.53
C PHE A 224 -0.85 17.70 -20.40
N VAL A 225 -1.65 18.66 -20.86
CA VAL A 225 -1.36 20.09 -20.62
C VAL A 225 -1.39 20.40 -19.13
N ALA A 226 -2.46 19.99 -18.42
CA ALA A 226 -2.62 20.20 -16.98
C ALA A 226 -1.49 19.54 -16.17
N THR A 227 -1.14 18.27 -16.48
CA THR A 227 -0.03 17.56 -15.82
C THR A 227 1.28 18.32 -15.95
N ASN A 228 1.62 18.81 -17.15
CA ASN A 228 2.86 19.55 -17.34
C ASN A 228 2.81 20.96 -16.73
N ARG A 229 1.64 21.57 -16.62
CA ARG A 229 1.47 22.81 -15.85
C ARG A 229 1.72 22.58 -14.36
N ASN A 230 1.21 21.48 -13.80
CA ASN A 230 1.51 21.09 -12.42
C ASN A 230 3.02 20.90 -12.20
N ASN A 231 3.70 20.22 -13.13
CA ASN A 231 5.15 20.00 -13.05
C ASN A 231 5.94 21.31 -13.18
N LEU A 232 5.50 22.24 -14.06
CA LEU A 232 6.08 23.60 -14.12
C LEU A 232 5.86 24.37 -12.83
N ALA A 233 4.70 24.24 -12.18
CA ALA A 233 4.44 24.89 -10.90
C ALA A 233 5.42 24.39 -9.84
N PHE A 234 5.65 23.08 -9.75
CA PHE A 234 6.67 22.50 -8.87
C PHE A 234 8.08 23.00 -9.21
N LEU A 235 8.44 23.04 -10.48
CA LEU A 235 9.72 23.56 -10.96
C LEU A 235 9.93 25.03 -10.54
N TYR A 236 8.98 25.90 -10.79
CA TYR A 236 9.08 27.32 -10.42
C TYR A 236 9.10 27.53 -8.91
N MET A 237 8.43 26.66 -8.14
CA MET A 237 8.56 26.63 -6.69
C MET A 237 10.01 26.33 -6.27
N GLN A 238 10.69 25.37 -6.93
CA GLN A 238 12.10 25.07 -6.63
C GLN A 238 13.02 26.25 -6.96
N MET A 239 12.70 27.02 -8.00
CA MET A 239 13.39 28.25 -8.38
C MET A 239 13.01 29.45 -7.49
N SER A 240 12.06 29.30 -6.55
CA SER A 240 11.50 30.36 -5.73
C SER A 240 10.76 31.46 -6.54
N ASP A 241 10.36 31.17 -7.78
CA ASP A 241 9.45 32.01 -8.56
C ASP A 241 7.99 31.65 -8.24
N PHE A 242 7.54 32.09 -7.07
CA PHE A 242 6.21 31.77 -6.57
C PHE A 242 5.09 32.34 -7.45
N LYS A 243 5.32 33.46 -8.13
CA LYS A 243 4.32 34.02 -9.05
C LYS A 243 4.07 33.09 -10.23
N ALA A 244 5.12 32.58 -10.87
CA ALA A 244 5.01 31.62 -11.95
C ALA A 244 4.45 30.28 -11.43
N ALA A 245 4.86 29.84 -10.23
CA ALA A 245 4.34 28.64 -9.60
C ALA A 245 2.82 28.70 -9.41
N HIS A 246 2.29 29.76 -8.80
CA HIS A 246 0.84 29.95 -8.62
C HIS A 246 0.09 30.02 -9.94
N SER A 247 0.59 30.76 -10.93
CA SER A 247 -0.07 30.86 -12.23
C SER A 247 -0.21 29.48 -12.90
N ASN A 248 0.84 28.63 -12.83
CA ASN A 248 0.82 27.32 -13.43
C ASN A 248 -0.06 26.31 -12.65
N ILE A 249 -0.04 26.36 -11.31
CA ILE A 249 -0.85 25.41 -10.52
C ILE A 249 -2.35 25.71 -10.63
N GLU A 250 -2.74 26.96 -10.68
CA GLU A 250 -4.14 27.36 -10.83
C GLU A 250 -4.67 27.00 -12.24
N GLU A 251 -3.85 27.19 -13.30
CA GLU A 251 -4.21 26.70 -14.63
C GLU A 251 -4.37 25.18 -14.63
N ALA A 252 -3.48 24.44 -13.96
CA ALA A 252 -3.57 22.98 -13.87
C ALA A 252 -4.84 22.53 -13.16
N ILE A 253 -5.15 23.10 -12.00
CA ILE A 253 -6.37 22.78 -11.23
C ILE A 253 -7.62 23.06 -12.08
N SER A 254 -7.71 24.22 -12.69
CA SER A 254 -8.86 24.59 -13.54
C SER A 254 -9.06 23.60 -14.72
N LEU A 255 -7.96 23.16 -15.33
CA LEU A 255 -8.04 22.15 -16.41
C LEU A 255 -8.49 20.80 -15.88
N PHE A 256 -8.04 20.35 -14.71
CA PHE A 256 -8.48 19.10 -14.09
C PHE A 256 -9.94 19.16 -13.63
N GLU A 257 -10.39 20.31 -13.11
CA GLU A 257 -11.80 20.54 -12.76
C GLU A 257 -12.70 20.41 -14.00
N ASN A 258 -12.32 21.03 -15.11
CA ASN A 258 -13.05 20.93 -16.38
C ASN A 258 -13.12 19.48 -16.92
N LEU A 259 -12.16 18.64 -16.54
CA LEU A 259 -12.13 17.21 -16.88
C LEU A 259 -12.84 16.33 -15.86
N ASN A 260 -13.39 16.87 -14.77
CA ASN A 260 -13.91 16.14 -13.61
C ASN A 260 -12.90 15.11 -13.07
N ASP A 261 -11.59 15.45 -13.10
CA ASP A 261 -10.50 14.56 -12.75
C ASP A 261 -10.07 14.75 -11.29
N THR A 262 -10.87 14.20 -10.37
CA THR A 262 -10.67 14.40 -8.93
C THR A 262 -9.35 13.82 -8.41
N GLY A 263 -8.85 12.75 -9.03
CA GLY A 263 -7.55 12.18 -8.68
C GLY A 263 -6.40 13.14 -8.98
N TRP A 264 -6.40 13.77 -10.16
CA TRP A 264 -5.37 14.75 -10.50
C TRP A 264 -5.55 16.10 -9.83
N ILE A 265 -6.79 16.48 -9.46
CA ILE A 265 -7.01 17.62 -8.57
C ILE A 265 -6.28 17.41 -7.24
N ALA A 266 -6.34 16.20 -6.66
CA ALA A 266 -5.63 15.88 -5.43
C ALA A 266 -4.10 16.08 -5.56
N HIS A 267 -3.48 15.61 -6.65
CA HIS A 267 -2.05 15.84 -6.92
C HIS A 267 -1.72 17.33 -7.10
N ALA A 268 -2.58 18.08 -7.76
CA ALA A 268 -2.37 19.51 -7.95
C ALA A 268 -2.51 20.29 -6.64
N LEU A 269 -3.44 19.89 -5.77
CA LEU A 269 -3.59 20.47 -4.43
C LEU A 269 -2.37 20.15 -3.54
N ASP A 270 -1.80 18.94 -3.62
CA ASP A 270 -0.54 18.63 -2.92
C ASP A 270 0.60 19.54 -3.39
N THR A 271 0.77 19.72 -4.71
CA THR A 271 1.75 20.67 -5.26
C THR A 271 1.47 22.11 -4.79
N LYS A 272 0.22 22.55 -4.74
CA LYS A 272 -0.16 23.88 -4.21
C LYS A 272 0.20 24.03 -2.73
N ALA A 273 -0.04 22.99 -1.92
CA ALA A 273 0.34 22.98 -0.51
C ALA A 273 1.86 23.07 -0.33
N LEU A 274 2.65 22.42 -1.18
CA LEU A 274 4.11 22.54 -1.19
C LEU A 274 4.55 23.99 -1.52
N ILE A 275 3.93 24.64 -2.51
CA ILE A 275 4.20 26.06 -2.87
C ILE A 275 3.93 26.94 -1.66
N LEU A 276 2.74 26.85 -1.06
CA LEU A 276 2.35 27.62 0.12
C LEU A 276 3.29 27.37 1.32
N THR A 277 3.74 26.11 1.48
CA THR A 277 4.71 25.74 2.53
C THR A 277 6.05 26.45 2.32
N LYS A 278 6.53 26.53 1.07
CA LYS A 278 7.77 27.25 0.73
C LYS A 278 7.64 28.77 0.94
N GLU A 279 6.47 29.34 0.71
CA GLU A 279 6.14 30.74 1.00
C GLU A 279 5.93 31.01 2.50
N ASN A 280 5.99 29.99 3.35
CA ASN A 280 5.69 30.06 4.79
C ASN A 280 4.23 30.44 5.12
N ARG A 281 3.29 30.18 4.23
CA ARG A 281 1.83 30.34 4.41
C ARG A 281 1.25 29.04 4.97
N LEU A 282 1.70 28.67 6.18
CA LEU A 282 1.52 27.31 6.71
C LEU A 282 0.07 26.94 7.01
N THR A 283 -0.77 27.89 7.43
CA THR A 283 -2.20 27.63 7.69
C THR A 283 -2.94 27.30 6.40
N GLU A 284 -2.73 28.08 5.34
CA GLU A 284 -3.34 27.83 4.03
C GLU A 284 -2.79 26.53 3.40
N ALA A 285 -1.51 26.24 3.62
CA ALA A 285 -0.91 24.98 3.19
C ALA A 285 -1.58 23.77 3.88
N LEU A 286 -1.86 23.90 5.19
CA LEU A 286 -2.51 22.83 5.96
C LEU A 286 -3.95 22.57 5.45
N GLU A 287 -4.74 23.60 5.23
CA GLU A 287 -6.08 23.48 4.66
C GLU A 287 -6.04 22.84 3.27
N THR A 288 -5.14 23.31 2.40
CA THR A 288 -4.99 22.78 1.04
C THR A 288 -4.59 21.31 1.00
N ILE A 289 -3.66 20.87 1.88
CA ILE A 289 -3.23 19.47 1.91
C ILE A 289 -4.30 18.56 2.51
N GLU A 290 -5.13 19.04 3.43
CA GLU A 290 -6.26 18.28 3.95
C GLU A 290 -7.30 18.00 2.87
N ASP A 291 -7.56 18.96 2.00
CA ASP A 291 -8.40 18.77 0.83
C ASP A 291 -7.82 17.69 -0.10
N ALA A 292 -6.52 17.75 -0.41
CA ALA A 292 -5.85 16.74 -1.22
C ALA A 292 -5.99 15.33 -0.61
N ILE A 293 -5.69 15.18 0.68
CA ILE A 293 -5.83 13.92 1.42
C ILE A 293 -7.28 13.41 1.39
N SER A 294 -8.26 14.30 1.49
CA SER A 294 -9.67 13.93 1.43
C SER A 294 -10.07 13.32 0.09
N TYR A 295 -9.46 13.78 -1.01
CA TYR A 295 -9.64 13.21 -2.34
C TYR A 295 -8.94 11.85 -2.46
N PHE A 296 -7.67 11.72 -2.06
CA PHE A 296 -6.91 10.46 -2.15
C PHE A 296 -7.55 9.33 -1.33
N ARG A 297 -8.09 9.63 -0.13
CA ARG A 297 -8.76 8.62 0.73
C ARG A 297 -10.03 8.01 0.12
N LYS A 298 -10.56 8.57 -0.96
CA LYS A 298 -11.73 8.04 -1.65
C LYS A 298 -11.39 7.02 -2.75
N GLY A 299 -10.10 6.90 -3.08
CA GLY A 299 -9.62 6.05 -4.18
C GLY A 299 -8.47 5.15 -3.78
N ASP A 300 -7.87 4.51 -4.78
CA ASP A 300 -6.79 3.53 -4.65
C ASP A 300 -5.40 4.10 -5.00
N ASP A 301 -5.25 5.44 -5.09
CA ASP A 301 -3.95 6.08 -5.33
C ASP A 301 -3.15 6.20 -4.02
N TYR A 302 -2.68 5.05 -3.53
CA TYR A 302 -1.92 4.98 -2.26
C TYR A 302 -0.59 5.73 -2.34
N SER A 303 0.03 5.80 -3.53
CA SER A 303 1.26 6.55 -3.72
C SER A 303 1.05 8.06 -3.54
N GLY A 304 -0.01 8.60 -4.14
CA GLY A 304 -0.40 10.00 -3.94
C GLY A 304 -0.79 10.31 -2.49
N LEU A 305 -1.51 9.37 -1.84
CA LEU A 305 -1.88 9.53 -0.43
C LEU A 305 -0.65 9.61 0.48
N VAL A 306 0.35 8.76 0.26
CA VAL A 306 1.59 8.74 1.06
C VAL A 306 2.42 10.01 0.82
N ASP A 307 2.52 10.49 -0.42
CA ASP A 307 3.18 11.76 -0.73
C ASP A 307 2.45 12.95 -0.06
N ALA A 308 1.11 12.99 -0.09
CA ALA A 308 0.31 14.03 0.56
C ALA A 308 0.45 13.98 2.10
N PHE A 309 0.51 12.80 2.70
CA PHE A 309 0.82 12.65 4.13
C PHE A 309 2.20 13.22 4.45
N TRP A 310 3.19 12.95 3.60
CA TRP A 310 4.53 13.50 3.77
C TRP A 310 4.55 15.03 3.70
N THR A 311 3.82 15.62 2.77
CA THR A 311 3.65 17.07 2.68
C THR A 311 2.99 17.62 3.95
N LYS A 312 1.92 16.99 4.46
CA LYS A 312 1.26 17.40 5.71
C LYS A 312 2.20 17.27 6.91
N ILE A 313 3.00 16.22 7.01
CA ILE A 313 4.01 16.04 8.07
C ILE A 313 5.01 17.21 8.07
N GLN A 314 5.50 17.61 6.91
CA GLN A 314 6.42 18.77 6.79
C GLN A 314 5.76 20.07 7.28
N ILE A 315 4.49 20.29 6.95
CA ILE A 315 3.72 21.46 7.41
C ILE A 315 3.56 21.44 8.93
N LEU A 316 3.11 20.30 9.50
CA LEU A 316 2.92 20.12 10.93
C LEU A 316 4.21 20.34 11.73
N LEU A 317 5.34 19.82 11.24
CA LEU A 317 6.64 20.05 11.88
C LEU A 317 7.08 21.52 11.85
N ARG A 318 6.75 22.26 10.78
CA ARG A 318 7.00 23.72 10.72
C ARG A 318 6.09 24.54 11.64
N LEU A 319 4.89 24.02 11.93
CA LEU A 319 3.95 24.60 12.90
C LEU A 319 4.24 24.16 14.34
N ASP A 320 5.31 23.40 14.59
CA ASP A 320 5.65 22.81 15.88
C ASP A 320 4.60 21.82 16.45
N ILE A 321 3.73 21.27 15.59
CA ILE A 321 2.70 20.27 15.96
C ILE A 321 3.29 18.85 15.79
N THR A 322 4.35 18.55 16.55
CA THR A 322 5.13 17.32 16.40
C THR A 322 4.32 16.05 16.69
N SER A 323 3.40 16.11 17.66
CA SER A 323 2.59 14.96 18.04
C SER A 323 1.70 14.47 16.89
N GLU A 324 1.06 15.36 16.17
CA GLU A 324 0.24 14.98 15.00
C GLU A 324 1.11 14.50 13.84
N ALA A 325 2.28 15.12 13.64
CA ALA A 325 3.23 14.67 12.62
C ALA A 325 3.68 13.22 12.84
N LEU A 326 3.98 12.83 14.10
CA LEU A 326 4.36 11.45 14.46
C LEU A 326 3.23 10.45 14.22
N ILE A 327 1.98 10.81 14.56
CA ILE A 327 0.82 9.98 14.29
C ILE A 327 0.66 9.74 12.79
N LEU A 328 0.68 10.84 12.04
CA LEU A 328 0.51 10.76 10.60
C LEU A 328 1.66 9.98 9.93
N PHE A 329 2.87 10.08 10.48
CA PHE A 329 4.00 9.27 10.04
C PHE A 329 3.80 7.78 10.29
N SER A 330 3.19 7.39 11.42
CA SER A 330 2.83 6.00 11.69
C SER A 330 1.78 5.48 10.68
N GLU A 331 0.75 6.29 10.37
CA GLU A 331 -0.25 5.96 9.34
C GLU A 331 0.39 5.84 7.96
N LEU A 332 1.25 6.80 7.59
CA LEU A 332 2.04 6.77 6.36
C LEU A 332 2.85 5.47 6.24
N SER A 333 3.61 5.13 7.30
CA SER A 333 4.46 3.95 7.30
C SER A 333 3.67 2.66 7.16
N SER A 334 2.51 2.57 7.79
CA SER A 334 1.60 1.42 7.66
C SER A 334 1.09 1.25 6.23
N ILE A 335 0.60 2.33 5.61
CA ILE A 335 0.10 2.27 4.23
C ILE A 335 1.25 1.99 3.25
N ALA A 336 2.41 2.65 3.43
CA ALA A 336 3.58 2.45 2.59
C ALA A 336 4.07 0.99 2.64
N SER A 337 4.11 0.38 3.83
CA SER A 337 4.53 -1.02 4.00
C SER A 337 3.61 -2.01 3.29
N VAL A 338 2.29 -1.80 3.41
CA VAL A 338 1.30 -2.75 2.88
C VAL A 338 1.06 -2.57 1.38
N ARG A 339 1.12 -1.32 0.87
CA ARG A 339 0.66 -0.97 -0.49
C ARG A 339 1.77 -0.61 -1.47
N ILE A 340 2.94 -0.18 -0.98
CA ILE A 340 4.01 0.32 -1.86
C ILE A 340 5.30 -0.51 -1.70
N GLY A 341 5.53 -1.07 -0.51
CA GLY A 341 6.68 -1.90 -0.18
C GLY A 341 7.71 -1.22 0.75
N GLU A 342 8.66 -2.01 1.24
CA GLU A 342 9.65 -1.60 2.24
C GLU A 342 10.54 -0.43 1.80
N PHE A 343 10.80 -0.32 0.51
CA PHE A 343 11.57 0.79 -0.05
C PHE A 343 10.94 2.15 0.29
N ALA A 344 9.61 2.27 0.16
CA ALA A 344 8.91 3.50 0.50
C ALA A 344 8.99 3.80 2.01
N VAL A 345 8.82 2.78 2.85
CA VAL A 345 8.95 2.92 4.30
C VAL A 345 10.33 3.48 4.66
N LYS A 346 11.40 2.87 4.12
CA LYS A 346 12.78 3.31 4.36
C LYS A 346 13.00 4.75 3.89
N LYS A 347 12.55 5.08 2.65
CA LYS A 347 12.63 6.43 2.08
C LYS A 347 12.07 7.50 3.03
N TYR A 348 10.85 7.28 3.54
CA TYR A 348 10.21 8.27 4.39
C TYR A 348 10.73 8.26 5.83
N ALA A 349 11.22 7.12 6.32
CA ALA A 349 11.88 7.04 7.63
C ALA A 349 13.17 7.87 7.65
N ASP A 350 14.02 7.73 6.63
CA ASP A 350 15.25 8.52 6.49
C ASP A 350 14.94 10.03 6.40
N LEU A 351 13.97 10.41 5.55
CA LEU A 351 13.53 11.81 5.42
C LEU A 351 12.95 12.38 6.71
N PHE A 352 12.21 11.57 7.47
CA PHE A 352 11.63 11.99 8.74
C PHE A 352 12.71 12.17 9.82
N ALA A 353 13.67 11.25 9.89
CA ALA A 353 14.80 11.36 10.79
C ALA A 353 15.61 12.64 10.51
N ASP A 354 15.88 12.96 9.23
CA ASP A 354 16.57 14.19 8.84
C ASP A 354 15.80 15.44 9.28
N LEU A 355 14.49 15.47 9.09
CA LEU A 355 13.65 16.61 9.52
C LEU A 355 13.66 16.80 11.05
N LEU A 356 13.65 15.71 11.81
CA LEU A 356 13.73 15.78 13.27
C LEU A 356 15.11 16.24 13.75
N TYR A 357 16.17 15.78 13.09
CA TYR A 357 17.56 16.13 13.43
C TYR A 357 17.85 17.63 13.27
N VAL A 358 17.25 18.28 12.28
CA VAL A 358 17.42 19.73 12.03
C VAL A 358 16.75 20.60 13.09
N ARG A 359 15.85 20.07 13.92
CA ARG A 359 15.19 20.83 15.00
C ARG A 359 16.20 21.17 16.11
N LYS A 360 16.48 22.45 16.28
CA LYS A 360 17.30 22.95 17.39
C LYS A 360 16.49 22.86 18.69
N ASN A 361 17.12 22.32 19.76
CA ASN A 361 16.57 22.21 21.13
C ASN A 361 15.59 21.05 21.37
N LEU A 362 15.79 19.91 20.75
CA LEU A 362 15.10 18.68 21.11
C LEU A 362 15.47 18.24 22.55
N SER A 363 14.47 18.29 23.46
CA SER A 363 14.54 17.58 24.73
C SER A 363 13.94 16.18 24.52
N LEU A 364 14.77 15.13 24.62
CA LEU A 364 14.31 13.75 24.51
C LEU A 364 13.17 13.46 25.48
N SER A 365 13.22 14.04 26.70
CA SER A 365 12.16 13.91 27.70
C SER A 365 10.83 14.49 27.24
N ASP A 366 10.86 15.67 26.62
CA ASP A 366 9.64 16.33 26.12
C ASP A 366 9.05 15.61 24.91
N GLU A 367 9.90 15.13 24.01
CA GLU A 367 9.44 14.35 22.85
C GLU A 367 8.81 13.01 23.25
N VAL A 368 9.41 12.29 24.20
CA VAL A 368 8.82 11.07 24.75
C VAL A 368 7.47 11.36 25.44
N LYS A 369 7.38 12.49 26.16
CA LYS A 369 6.14 12.91 26.79
C LYS A 369 5.05 13.26 25.76
N ASN A 370 5.42 14.01 24.72
CA ASN A 370 4.51 14.37 23.64
C ASN A 370 4.02 13.13 22.87
N TYR A 371 4.92 12.19 22.57
CA TYR A 371 4.55 10.93 21.93
C TYR A 371 3.60 10.10 22.78
N LYS A 372 3.87 9.95 24.10
CA LYS A 372 2.96 9.30 25.04
C LYS A 372 1.59 9.96 25.05
N LYS A 373 1.53 11.28 25.14
CA LYS A 373 0.28 12.04 25.13
C LYS A 373 -0.54 11.73 23.89
N CYS A 374 0.13 11.69 22.77
CA CYS A 374 -0.46 11.45 21.47
C CYS A 374 -1.09 10.05 21.36
N ILE A 375 -0.34 9.01 21.71
CA ILE A 375 -0.84 7.62 21.71
C ILE A 375 -2.04 7.48 22.62
N VAL A 376 -1.99 8.04 23.83
CA VAL A 376 -3.10 8.01 24.78
C VAL A 376 -4.34 8.71 24.23
N SER A 377 -4.16 9.90 23.63
CA SER A 377 -5.26 10.65 23.00
C SER A 377 -5.92 9.86 21.88
N GLN A 378 -5.11 9.23 20.99
CA GLN A 378 -5.64 8.41 19.90
C GLN A 378 -6.41 7.20 20.38
N SER A 379 -5.83 6.47 21.32
CA SER A 379 -6.52 5.30 21.89
C SER A 379 -7.85 5.67 22.53
N LEU A 380 -7.92 6.79 23.24
CA LEU A 380 -9.18 7.31 23.78
C LEU A 380 -10.20 7.67 22.69
N ARG A 381 -9.75 8.25 21.57
CA ARG A 381 -10.63 8.59 20.44
C ARG A 381 -11.20 7.33 19.78
N ARG A 382 -10.35 6.33 19.48
CA ARG A 382 -10.75 5.06 18.87
C ARG A 382 -11.74 4.28 19.74
N ASN A 383 -11.55 4.33 21.04
CA ASN A 383 -12.35 3.61 22.01
C ASN A 383 -13.50 4.46 22.63
N ASN A 384 -14.01 5.45 21.89
CA ASN A 384 -15.13 6.28 22.32
C ASN A 384 -14.98 6.83 23.75
N THR A 385 -13.79 7.27 24.12
CA THR A 385 -13.43 7.78 25.45
C THR A 385 -13.50 6.75 26.59
N SER A 386 -13.54 5.46 26.27
CA SER A 386 -13.49 4.37 27.24
C SER A 386 -12.06 4.15 27.74
N VAL A 387 -11.76 4.56 28.97
CA VAL A 387 -10.42 4.37 29.57
C VAL A 387 -10.07 2.88 29.71
N THR A 388 -11.06 2.01 29.90
CA THR A 388 -10.84 0.56 30.04
C THR A 388 -10.41 -0.07 28.71
N GLU A 389 -11.09 0.25 27.63
CA GLU A 389 -10.78 -0.25 26.29
C GLU A 389 -9.47 0.34 25.76
N ALA A 390 -9.26 1.65 25.97
CA ALA A 390 -8.00 2.30 25.63
C ALA A 390 -6.80 1.71 26.39
N ALA A 391 -6.97 1.35 27.68
CA ALA A 391 -5.92 0.69 28.45
C ALA A 391 -5.60 -0.71 27.89
N ALA A 392 -6.61 -1.46 27.49
CA ALA A 392 -6.45 -2.77 26.86
C ALA A 392 -5.70 -2.64 25.51
N GLU A 393 -6.10 -1.69 24.65
CA GLU A 393 -5.41 -1.40 23.37
C GLU A 393 -3.93 -1.03 23.58
N LEU A 394 -3.63 -0.26 24.63
CA LEU A 394 -2.27 0.19 24.94
C LEU A 394 -1.44 -0.85 25.72
N GLY A 395 -1.98 -2.03 26.00
CA GLY A 395 -1.29 -3.07 26.78
C GLY A 395 -0.96 -2.67 28.23
N VAL A 396 -1.72 -1.72 28.82
CA VAL A 396 -1.52 -1.25 30.19
C VAL A 396 -2.75 -1.52 31.06
N SER A 397 -2.57 -1.53 32.39
CA SER A 397 -3.73 -1.66 33.30
C SER A 397 -4.59 -0.38 33.27
N HIS A 398 -5.91 -0.53 33.49
CA HIS A 398 -6.82 0.60 33.64
C HIS A 398 -6.30 1.62 34.69
N GLN A 399 -5.74 1.13 35.81
CA GLN A 399 -5.18 1.99 36.83
C GLN A 399 -3.97 2.78 36.30
N SER A 400 -3.06 2.12 35.60
CA SER A 400 -1.88 2.79 35.00
C SER A 400 -2.27 3.87 34.02
N LEU A 401 -3.25 3.62 33.12
CA LEU A 401 -3.74 4.63 32.20
C LEU A 401 -4.46 5.77 32.94
N SER A 402 -5.25 5.46 33.97
CA SER A 402 -5.90 6.47 34.81
C SER A 402 -4.89 7.37 35.52
N ASP A 403 -3.78 6.80 36.01
CA ASP A 403 -2.71 7.54 36.69
C ASP A 403 -1.92 8.42 35.67
N ILE A 404 -1.67 7.92 34.45
CA ILE A 404 -1.08 8.70 33.35
C ILE A 404 -1.96 9.90 33.01
N LEU A 405 -3.26 9.69 32.84
CA LEU A 405 -4.23 10.74 32.53
C LEU A 405 -4.37 11.76 33.67
N HIS A 406 -4.21 11.32 34.94
CA HIS A 406 -4.33 12.21 36.09
C HIS A 406 -3.06 13.03 36.34
N ASN A 407 -1.88 12.37 36.24
CA ASN A 407 -0.62 12.97 36.69
C ASN A 407 0.22 13.55 35.58
N GLN A 408 0.13 13.01 34.34
CA GLN A 408 0.95 13.42 33.23
C GLN A 408 0.19 14.22 32.19
N PHE A 409 -1.09 13.92 31.94
CA PHE A 409 -1.91 14.56 30.89
C PHE A 409 -3.30 14.94 31.39
N PRO A 410 -3.41 15.82 32.42
CA PRO A 410 -4.71 16.23 32.96
C PRO A 410 -5.59 16.95 31.92
N GLU A 411 -4.98 17.60 30.92
CA GLU A 411 -5.66 18.26 29.80
C GLU A 411 -6.46 17.27 28.94
N LEU A 412 -5.99 16.04 28.75
CA LEU A 412 -6.74 15.01 28.01
C LEU A 412 -8.01 14.60 28.76
N ARG A 413 -8.02 14.66 30.09
CA ARG A 413 -9.23 14.41 30.87
C ARG A 413 -10.31 15.45 30.64
N GLU A 414 -9.92 16.70 30.43
CA GLU A 414 -10.84 17.79 30.10
C GLU A 414 -11.32 17.65 28.66
N GLU A 415 -10.41 17.45 27.70
CA GLU A 415 -10.71 17.26 26.27
C GLU A 415 -11.72 16.12 26.05
N PHE A 416 -11.54 14.98 26.72
CA PHE A 416 -12.40 13.80 26.55
C PHE A 416 -13.54 13.70 27.57
N GLY A 417 -13.78 14.76 28.38
CA GLY A 417 -14.89 14.82 29.34
C GLY A 417 -14.84 13.78 30.46
N LEU A 418 -13.64 13.30 30.81
CA LEU A 418 -13.44 12.24 31.78
C LEU A 418 -13.60 12.72 33.26
N ASN A 419 -13.68 14.02 33.50
CA ASN A 419 -13.80 14.63 34.81
C ASN A 419 -15.22 14.49 35.41
N ASN A 420 -16.26 14.19 34.64
CA ASN A 420 -17.66 14.19 35.06
C ASN A 420 -18.24 12.81 35.40
N ARG A 421 -17.43 11.73 35.46
CA ARG A 421 -17.91 10.38 35.81
C ARG A 421 -17.73 9.96 37.28
N MET A 422 -17.50 10.89 38.22
CA MET A 422 -17.59 10.58 39.64
C MET A 422 -18.92 11.02 40.21
N ARG A 423 -19.71 10.04 40.65
CA ARG A 423 -20.92 9.98 41.46
C ARG A 423 -22.21 9.61 40.74
N ARG A 424 -22.31 8.36 40.32
CA ARG A 424 -23.58 7.66 40.44
C ARG A 424 -23.45 6.60 41.52
N ASN A 425 -24.13 6.90 42.64
CA ASN A 425 -24.25 6.13 43.85
C ASN A 425 -24.48 4.63 43.61
N SER A 426 -23.62 3.80 44.16
CA SER A 426 -23.99 2.46 44.60
C SER A 426 -24.48 2.54 46.05
N LYS A 427 -25.77 2.72 46.24
CA LYS A 427 -26.47 2.26 47.43
C LYS A 427 -27.29 1.07 47.00
N THR A 428 -26.85 -0.12 47.36
CA THR A 428 -27.73 -1.22 47.78
C THR A 428 -26.89 -2.35 48.37
N VAL A 429 -26.97 -2.40 49.66
CA VAL A 429 -27.31 -3.55 50.53
C VAL A 429 -26.40 -4.78 50.43
N SER A 430 -25.60 -4.86 51.50
CA SER A 430 -24.99 -6.09 52.00
C SER A 430 -26.04 -7.16 52.34
N LYS A 431 -25.85 -8.38 51.88
CA LYS A 431 -26.28 -9.58 52.62
C LYS A 431 -25.17 -10.61 52.58
N LYS A 432 -24.63 -10.83 53.77
CA LYS A 432 -23.80 -11.98 54.13
C LYS A 432 -24.60 -13.26 53.95
N THR A 433 -24.02 -14.28 53.35
CA THR A 433 -24.25 -15.65 53.83
C THR A 433 -23.00 -16.50 53.60
N LYS A 434 -22.73 -17.27 54.62
CA LYS A 434 -21.54 -18.07 54.87
C LYS A 434 -21.60 -19.43 54.15
N THR A 435 -20.38 -19.89 53.80
CA THR A 435 -19.89 -21.28 53.88
C THR A 435 -20.70 -22.44 53.32
N ALA A 436 -20.07 -23.16 52.39
CA ALA A 436 -19.90 -24.62 52.51
C ALA A 436 -18.79 -25.15 51.63
N LYS A 437 -17.86 -25.85 52.23
CA LYS A 437 -16.90 -26.78 51.60
C LYS A 437 -17.66 -27.99 51.06
N LYS A 438 -17.25 -28.52 49.91
CA LYS A 438 -17.00 -29.95 49.64
C LYS A 438 -16.73 -30.20 48.17
N THR A 439 -15.56 -30.69 47.90
CA THR A 439 -15.13 -32.06 47.49
C THR A 439 -15.25 -32.38 46.01
N LYS A 440 -14.07 -32.64 45.45
CA LYS A 440 -13.66 -33.44 44.31
C LYS A 440 -14.74 -34.22 43.56
N THR A 441 -14.82 -34.00 42.28
CA THR A 441 -14.92 -35.12 41.32
C THR A 441 -14.26 -34.71 40.00
N LYS A 442 -13.31 -35.55 39.57
CA LYS A 442 -12.71 -35.52 38.24
C LYS A 442 -13.81 -35.71 37.20
N LYS A 443 -13.84 -34.87 36.20
CA LYS A 443 -14.32 -35.24 34.87
C LYS A 443 -13.42 -34.58 33.83
N THR A 444 -12.63 -35.39 33.19
CA THR A 444 -12.03 -35.23 31.89
C THR A 444 -13.12 -34.84 30.91
N THR A 445 -13.02 -33.65 30.32
CA THR A 445 -13.47 -33.24 28.99
C THR A 445 -13.46 -31.73 28.95
N GLU A 446 -12.64 -31.21 28.10
CA GLU A 446 -12.55 -29.87 27.50
C GLU A 446 -11.12 -29.33 27.47
N GLN A 447 -10.29 -29.97 26.63
CA GLN A 447 -8.98 -29.43 26.22
C GLN A 447 -9.04 -28.65 24.89
N LYS A 448 -10.22 -28.47 24.32
CA LYS A 448 -10.39 -27.63 23.14
C LYS A 448 -10.63 -26.19 23.54
N GLY A 449 -9.60 -25.33 23.47
CA GLY A 449 -9.74 -23.91 23.71
C GLY A 449 -8.52 -23.15 24.27
N ARG A 450 -7.42 -23.84 24.54
CA ARG A 450 -6.18 -23.15 24.93
C ARG A 450 -5.45 -22.66 23.68
N LYS A 451 -5.09 -21.37 23.66
CA LYS A 451 -4.37 -20.71 22.57
C LYS A 451 -2.87 -20.73 22.80
N ILE A 452 -2.10 -20.65 21.71
CA ILE A 452 -0.66 -20.39 21.77
C ILE A 452 -0.45 -18.97 22.29
N THR A 453 0.42 -18.78 23.28
CA THR A 453 0.69 -17.48 23.89
C THR A 453 2.18 -17.21 24.00
N PRO A 454 2.66 -16.01 23.61
CA PRO A 454 4.04 -15.60 23.83
C PRO A 454 4.39 -15.61 25.34
N VAL A 455 5.63 -15.98 25.67
CA VAL A 455 6.13 -15.97 27.04
C VAL A 455 7.51 -15.33 27.10
N ASP A 456 7.74 -14.50 28.11
CA ASP A 456 9.03 -13.86 28.36
C ASP A 456 9.84 -14.67 29.38
N LEU A 457 10.98 -15.20 28.95
CA LEU A 457 11.89 -16.01 29.75
C LEU A 457 13.17 -15.26 30.14
N SER A 458 13.24 -13.96 29.99
CA SER A 458 14.45 -13.14 30.24
C SER A 458 15.07 -13.27 31.64
N ARG A 459 14.34 -13.87 32.60
CA ARG A 459 14.76 -14.08 33.99
C ARG A 459 15.13 -15.52 34.35
N SER A 460 15.14 -16.42 33.35
CA SER A 460 15.38 -17.85 33.53
C SER A 460 16.76 -18.23 32.99
N GLU A 461 17.42 -19.20 33.63
CA GLU A 461 18.60 -19.84 33.03
C GLU A 461 18.13 -20.83 31.95
N ILE A 462 18.52 -20.57 30.71
CA ILE A 462 18.10 -21.37 29.55
C ILE A 462 19.28 -22.21 29.08
N THR A 463 19.04 -23.51 28.90
CA THR A 463 20.00 -24.45 28.32
C THR A 463 19.35 -25.17 27.13
N PHE A 464 20.18 -25.54 26.14
CA PHE A 464 19.72 -26.20 24.91
C PHE A 464 20.33 -27.60 24.81
N GLU A 465 19.51 -28.58 24.47
CA GLU A 465 19.92 -29.96 24.33
C GLU A 465 19.57 -30.45 22.91
N ASN A 466 20.58 -30.91 22.17
CA ASN A 466 20.49 -31.39 20.78
C ASN A 466 20.19 -30.34 19.71
N PHE A 467 20.38 -29.07 19.97
CA PHE A 467 20.41 -28.02 18.96
C PHE A 467 21.23 -26.82 19.47
N ASP A 468 21.87 -26.11 18.53
CA ASP A 468 22.66 -24.92 18.81
C ASP A 468 21.97 -23.69 18.26
N LEU A 469 22.06 -22.56 18.97
CA LEU A 469 21.67 -21.23 18.52
C LEU A 469 22.93 -20.38 18.36
N SER A 470 23.00 -19.58 17.32
CA SER A 470 24.04 -18.58 17.15
C SER A 470 23.71 -17.30 17.93
N ASP A 471 24.72 -16.51 18.27
CA ASP A 471 24.53 -15.23 18.98
C ASP A 471 23.72 -14.21 18.16
N ASP A 472 23.59 -14.42 16.84
CA ASP A 472 22.85 -13.57 15.91
C ASP A 472 21.39 -14.03 15.69
N ASP A 473 20.96 -15.18 16.29
CA ASP A 473 19.61 -15.71 16.10
C ASP A 473 18.59 -14.92 16.92
N GLU A 474 17.59 -14.37 16.24
CA GLU A 474 16.42 -13.76 16.89
C GLU A 474 15.46 -14.87 17.35
N VAL A 475 15.27 -14.99 18.66
CA VAL A 475 14.55 -16.09 19.29
C VAL A 475 13.27 -15.60 19.97
N PHE A 476 12.17 -16.32 19.72
CA PHE A 476 10.88 -16.12 20.37
C PHE A 476 10.49 -17.36 21.16
N THR A 477 9.73 -17.17 22.24
CA THR A 477 9.23 -18.27 23.07
C THR A 477 7.73 -18.21 23.25
N PHE A 478 7.05 -19.37 23.15
CA PHE A 478 5.61 -19.47 23.24
C PHE A 478 5.19 -20.66 24.11
N ILE A 479 4.13 -20.50 24.92
CA ILE A 479 3.45 -21.63 25.56
C ILE A 479 2.47 -22.22 24.56
N VAL A 480 2.61 -23.50 24.28
CA VAL A 480 1.78 -24.22 23.30
C VAL A 480 1.08 -25.38 24.00
N PRO A 481 -0.24 -25.50 23.87
CA PRO A 481 -1.00 -26.60 24.46
C PRO A 481 -0.70 -27.94 23.74
N SER A 482 -0.77 -29.04 24.49
CA SER A 482 -0.40 -30.39 24.03
C SER A 482 -1.04 -30.81 22.71
N HIS A 483 -2.33 -30.51 22.52
CA HIS A 483 -3.05 -30.92 21.31
C HIS A 483 -2.46 -30.31 20.03
N LYS A 484 -1.80 -29.16 20.10
CA LYS A 484 -1.12 -28.54 18.94
C LYS A 484 0.29 -29.07 18.71
N LEU A 485 0.87 -29.77 19.69
CA LEU A 485 2.23 -30.31 19.63
C LEU A 485 2.30 -31.80 19.37
N GLU A 486 1.18 -32.53 19.44
CA GLU A 486 1.11 -33.97 19.19
C GLU A 486 1.62 -34.35 17.80
N GLN A 487 1.39 -33.50 16.78
CA GLN A 487 1.90 -33.68 15.43
C GLN A 487 3.45 -33.68 15.35
N PHE A 488 4.12 -33.10 16.33
CA PHE A 488 5.60 -33.08 16.44
C PHE A 488 6.12 -34.13 17.44
N GLY A 489 5.26 -35.03 17.91
CA GLY A 489 5.64 -36.09 18.87
C GLY A 489 5.83 -35.58 20.31
N VAL A 490 5.33 -34.39 20.65
CA VAL A 490 5.44 -33.80 21.97
C VAL A 490 4.13 -34.02 22.74
N ALA A 491 4.17 -34.82 23.79
CA ALA A 491 3.02 -35.13 24.63
C ALA A 491 3.03 -34.25 25.89
N GLY A 492 2.16 -33.25 25.93
CA GLY A 492 2.01 -32.34 27.06
C GLY A 492 2.13 -30.86 26.65
N ASP A 493 1.61 -29.97 27.50
CA ASP A 493 1.77 -28.54 27.32
C ASP A 493 3.27 -28.18 27.45
N ALA A 494 3.80 -27.38 26.53
CA ALA A 494 5.21 -27.04 26.49
C ALA A 494 5.48 -25.58 26.15
N ILE A 495 6.65 -25.09 26.53
CA ILE A 495 7.24 -23.87 25.97
C ILE A 495 8.02 -24.29 24.73
N ILE A 496 7.77 -23.66 23.59
CA ILE A 496 8.56 -23.84 22.37
C ILE A 496 9.54 -22.67 22.18
N CYS A 497 10.71 -23.01 21.64
CA CYS A 497 11.73 -22.06 21.19
C CYS A 497 11.61 -21.93 19.67
N VAL A 498 11.39 -20.72 19.19
CA VAL A 498 11.19 -20.39 17.77
C VAL A 498 12.31 -19.47 17.31
N VAL A 499 13.04 -19.86 16.29
CA VAL A 499 14.12 -19.07 15.67
C VAL A 499 13.57 -18.38 14.44
N LYS A 500 13.78 -17.09 14.32
CA LYS A 500 13.36 -16.31 13.14
C LYS A 500 14.06 -16.88 11.90
N GLN A 501 13.26 -17.35 10.98
CA GLN A 501 13.74 -17.94 9.73
C GLN A 501 12.66 -17.83 8.66
N ASP A 502 13.08 -17.75 7.39
CA ASP A 502 12.18 -17.81 6.26
C ASP A 502 11.45 -19.14 6.18
N PHE A 503 10.21 -19.10 5.70
CA PHE A 503 9.35 -20.26 5.60
C PHE A 503 9.98 -21.34 4.70
N GLN A 504 10.18 -22.55 5.25
CA GLN A 504 10.82 -23.67 4.54
C GLN A 504 9.94 -24.92 4.59
N PRO A 505 9.64 -25.56 3.44
CA PRO A 505 8.86 -26.81 3.39
C PRO A 505 9.49 -27.91 4.23
N GLY A 506 8.64 -28.71 4.88
CA GLY A 506 9.05 -29.85 5.72
C GLY A 506 9.52 -29.48 7.12
N GLN A 507 9.60 -28.20 7.46
CA GLN A 507 10.00 -27.73 8.78
C GLN A 507 8.78 -27.32 9.64
N PRO A 508 8.85 -27.45 10.97
CA PRO A 508 7.83 -26.95 11.88
C PRO A 508 7.93 -25.45 12.03
N PHE A 509 6.81 -24.74 11.84
CA PHE A 509 6.74 -23.28 11.92
C PHE A 509 5.62 -22.81 12.85
N VAL A 510 5.81 -21.59 13.38
CA VAL A 510 4.76 -20.78 14.02
C VAL A 510 4.41 -19.64 13.08
N ILE A 511 3.11 -19.45 12.87
CA ILE A 511 2.53 -18.35 12.14
C ILE A 511 1.61 -17.52 13.05
N CYS A 512 1.36 -16.28 12.68
CA CYS A 512 0.42 -15.41 13.36
C CYS A 512 -0.60 -14.87 12.37
N GLU A 513 -1.88 -14.97 12.70
CA GLU A 513 -2.96 -14.38 11.92
C GLU A 513 -3.00 -12.85 12.13
N ARG A 514 -3.03 -12.09 11.03
CA ARG A 514 -2.91 -10.63 11.08
C ARG A 514 -4.10 -9.94 11.72
N GLU A 515 -5.31 -10.43 11.46
CA GLU A 515 -6.53 -9.79 11.94
C GLU A 515 -6.74 -9.97 13.46
N ASN A 516 -6.47 -11.15 13.98
CA ASN A 516 -6.79 -11.52 15.36
C ASN A 516 -5.57 -11.62 16.27
N THR A 517 -4.35 -11.54 15.73
CA THR A 517 -3.10 -11.83 16.45
C THR A 517 -3.11 -13.22 17.12
N GLU A 518 -3.76 -14.18 16.48
CA GLU A 518 -3.76 -15.58 16.93
C GLU A 518 -2.56 -16.31 16.32
N TYR A 519 -1.89 -17.12 17.16
CA TYR A 519 -0.76 -17.93 16.73
C TYR A 519 -1.22 -19.35 16.44
N ASP A 520 -0.66 -19.94 15.38
CA ASP A 520 -0.83 -21.34 15.06
C ASP A 520 0.52 -21.96 14.71
N CYS A 521 0.61 -23.29 14.82
CA CYS A 521 1.83 -24.03 14.47
C CYS A 521 1.50 -25.27 13.66
N GLY A 522 2.41 -25.61 12.76
CA GLY A 522 2.25 -26.77 11.87
C GLY A 522 3.52 -27.02 11.08
N VAL A 523 3.47 -28.00 10.18
CA VAL A 523 4.57 -28.31 9.25
C VAL A 523 4.39 -27.50 7.99
N ALA A 524 5.42 -26.75 7.59
CA ALA A 524 5.44 -26.00 6.35
C ALA A 524 5.39 -26.94 5.15
N ALA A 525 4.54 -26.66 4.19
CA ALA A 525 4.41 -27.40 2.93
C ALA A 525 4.29 -26.45 1.75
N VAL A 526 4.63 -26.94 0.57
CA VAL A 526 4.49 -26.24 -0.71
C VAL A 526 3.68 -27.13 -1.65
N ASP A 527 2.75 -26.55 -2.36
CA ASP A 527 2.08 -27.21 -3.46
C ASP A 527 2.98 -27.19 -4.71
N ASP A 528 3.37 -28.35 -5.20
CA ASP A 528 4.32 -28.50 -6.31
C ASP A 528 3.77 -27.96 -7.66
N LEU A 529 2.45 -27.79 -7.79
CA LEU A 529 1.81 -27.33 -9.02
C LEU A 529 1.62 -25.80 -9.06
N THR A 530 1.27 -25.23 -7.90
CA THR A 530 0.93 -23.80 -7.81
C THR A 530 2.03 -22.97 -7.16
N GLY A 531 2.96 -23.60 -6.44
CA GLY A 531 4.00 -22.91 -5.66
C GLY A 531 3.48 -22.22 -4.39
N TYR A 532 2.20 -22.41 -4.03
CA TYR A 532 1.64 -21.81 -2.80
C TYR A 532 2.15 -22.52 -1.54
N PHE A 533 2.36 -21.72 -0.49
CA PHE A 533 2.75 -22.22 0.83
C PHE A 533 1.52 -22.60 1.66
N TYR A 534 1.65 -23.68 2.42
CA TYR A 534 0.63 -24.17 3.35
C TYR A 534 1.27 -24.48 4.69
N LEU A 535 0.47 -24.37 5.76
CA LEU A 535 0.79 -24.92 7.06
C LEU A 535 -0.16 -26.10 7.33
N ILE A 536 0.40 -27.30 7.49
CA ILE A 536 -0.37 -28.47 7.88
C ILE A 536 -0.44 -28.48 9.40
N CYS A 537 -1.61 -28.19 9.95
CA CYS A 537 -1.88 -28.17 11.37
C CYS A 537 -2.32 -29.54 11.90
N GLU A 538 -2.64 -29.63 13.19
CA GLU A 538 -3.01 -30.88 13.89
C GLU A 538 -4.21 -31.64 13.31
N ASP A 539 -5.14 -30.92 12.67
CA ASP A 539 -6.33 -31.47 12.00
C ASP A 539 -6.02 -32.13 10.65
N GLY A 540 -4.77 -32.00 10.15
CA GLY A 540 -4.33 -32.49 8.85
C GLY A 540 -4.85 -31.70 7.67
N GLU A 541 -5.66 -30.66 7.89
CA GLU A 541 -6.15 -29.78 6.85
C GLU A 541 -5.08 -28.73 6.50
N PRO A 542 -4.69 -28.59 5.22
CA PRO A 542 -3.74 -27.57 4.82
C PRO A 542 -4.38 -26.18 4.92
N LYS A 543 -3.81 -25.32 5.76
CA LYS A 543 -4.15 -23.90 5.80
C LYS A 543 -3.29 -23.16 4.79
N PRO A 544 -3.88 -22.54 3.76
CA PRO A 544 -3.09 -21.75 2.81
C PRO A 544 -2.40 -20.60 3.56
N PHE A 545 -1.10 -20.48 3.35
CA PHE A 545 -0.31 -19.38 3.90
C PHE A 545 -0.35 -18.21 2.90
N SER A 546 -1.28 -17.31 3.11
CA SER A 546 -1.34 -16.03 2.38
C SER A 546 -0.58 -14.98 3.18
N SER A 547 0.37 -14.30 2.56
CA SER A 547 1.09 -13.17 3.18
C SER A 547 0.16 -12.03 3.62
N ASP A 548 -1.07 -12.00 3.12
CA ASP A 548 -2.08 -11.00 3.47
C ASP A 548 -2.80 -11.33 4.77
N GLU A 549 -2.98 -12.61 5.07
CA GLU A 549 -3.70 -13.09 6.26
C GLU A 549 -2.78 -13.51 7.40
N PHE A 550 -1.58 -14.00 7.07
CA PHE A 550 -0.63 -14.55 8.04
C PHE A 550 0.76 -13.97 7.85
N PHE A 551 1.59 -14.04 8.88
CA PHE A 551 3.03 -13.86 8.78
C PHE A 551 3.75 -14.97 9.55
N SER A 552 4.88 -15.40 9.01
CA SER A 552 5.75 -16.37 9.65
C SER A 552 6.46 -15.73 10.84
N ILE A 553 6.39 -16.38 12.02
CA ILE A 553 7.20 -15.97 13.17
C ILE A 553 8.59 -16.60 13.05
N GLY A 554 8.65 -17.87 12.71
CA GLY A 554 9.92 -18.60 12.55
C GLY A 554 9.75 -20.11 12.72
N ARG A 555 10.87 -20.82 12.57
CA ARG A 555 10.96 -22.26 12.70
C ARG A 555 11.02 -22.66 14.18
N ILE A 556 10.24 -23.69 14.56
CA ILE A 556 10.33 -24.29 15.89
C ILE A 556 11.65 -25.09 15.97
N ALA A 557 12.56 -24.65 16.81
CA ALA A 557 13.88 -25.28 17.00
C ALA A 557 13.85 -26.32 18.13
N GLY A 558 13.08 -26.08 19.19
CA GLY A 558 13.01 -26.99 20.32
C GLY A 558 11.83 -26.73 21.25
N PHE A 559 11.66 -27.57 22.24
CA PHE A 559 10.59 -27.48 23.23
C PHE A 559 11.07 -27.83 24.64
N CYS A 560 10.34 -27.35 25.67
CA CYS A 560 10.49 -27.71 27.07
C CYS A 560 9.10 -27.99 27.66
N LEU A 561 8.85 -29.19 28.19
CA LEU A 561 7.58 -29.52 28.83
C LEU A 561 7.36 -28.68 30.10
N LEU A 562 6.17 -28.12 30.27
CA LEU A 562 5.85 -27.30 31.44
C LEU A 562 6.01 -28.04 32.77
N ASP A 563 5.72 -29.34 32.77
CA ASP A 563 5.88 -30.20 33.95
C ASP A 563 7.36 -30.52 34.29
N SER A 564 8.30 -30.21 33.38
CA SER A 564 9.74 -30.46 33.56
C SER A 564 10.52 -29.21 34.02
N ILE A 565 9.85 -28.08 34.18
CA ILE A 565 10.48 -26.84 34.63
C ILE A 565 10.73 -26.88 36.11
N SER A 566 11.99 -26.84 36.55
CA SER A 566 12.39 -26.63 37.92
C SER A 566 12.64 -25.15 38.19
N ASP A 567 12.58 -24.70 39.47
CA ASP A 567 12.71 -23.31 39.87
C ASP A 567 13.91 -22.60 39.20
N ARG A 568 13.65 -21.92 38.06
CA ARG A 568 14.52 -21.06 37.27
C ARG A 568 15.39 -21.70 36.19
N GLU A 569 15.42 -23.02 36.00
CA GLU A 569 16.15 -23.68 34.94
C GLU A 569 15.18 -24.22 33.88
N ILE A 570 15.35 -23.80 32.63
CA ILE A 570 14.55 -24.23 31.49
C ILE A 570 15.47 -24.93 30.47
N LYS A 571 15.19 -26.22 30.21
CA LYS A 571 15.95 -27.02 29.24
C LYS A 571 15.12 -27.25 27.99
N PHE A 572 15.54 -26.67 26.88
CA PHE A 572 14.96 -26.95 25.59
C PHE A 572 15.61 -28.17 24.96
N LYS A 573 14.78 -29.06 24.43
CA LYS A 573 15.21 -30.23 23.62
C LYS A 573 14.89 -29.95 22.18
N GLY A 574 15.82 -30.27 21.28
CA GLY A 574 15.60 -30.21 19.84
C GLY A 574 14.46 -31.15 19.40
N LEU A 575 13.68 -30.72 18.41
CA LEU A 575 12.70 -31.57 17.75
C LEU A 575 13.43 -32.58 16.85
N ASN A 576 13.24 -33.88 17.10
CA ASN A 576 13.68 -34.93 16.20
C ASN A 576 12.59 -35.13 15.13
N LEU A 577 12.69 -34.42 14.03
CA LEU A 577 11.83 -34.58 12.84
C LEU A 577 12.48 -35.46 11.81
#